data_5b59d8f1c9390c63a9395c8b537528ff
#
_entry.id   5b59d8f1c9390c63a9395c8b537528ff
#
_cell.length_a   1.000
_cell.length_b   1.000
_cell.length_c   1.000
_cell.angle_alpha   90.00
_cell.angle_beta   90.00
_cell.angle_gamma   90.00
#
_symmetry.space_group_name_H-M   'P 1'
#
loop_
_entity.id
_entity.type
_entity.pdbx_description
1 polymer ?
#
loop_
_entity_poly.entity_id
_entity_poly.type
_entity_poly.pdbx_seq_one_letter_code
_entity_poly.pdbx_strand_id
1 'polypeptide(L)'
;MNERNQNLFAVLRAGFPDDLERVAIETEQGLAYRWRDLERASAMIANLLASLELPPGARIAVHTDKSVEALLLYLASLRAGCVYLPLNNAYQKAELEYFIADAEPSVVVCASRSFSWLSKLAFQRGVDHVFTLDDDRSGSLLQRAAQHSDRHEAVERRDADLAAILYTSGTTGRSKGAMLSHGNLSSNALALQRYWDWRPDDVLIHALPIFHVHGLFVASHGALVNGSTMLWLDKFEPRAVLERLPRATVFMGVPTLYVRLLQEPALTRGACAHMRLFVSGSAPLMIETFRDWQQRCGHAILERYGMSETVMLTSNPCRPEDGERLGGTVGRPLPGVQVRLAVQGGAATLAAGEIGGVEVRGPNVFAGYWRMPEKTAEEFTADGWFKTGDVGRFDANGVLTIVGRSKDLIISGGYNVYPAEVEGYLNELVGVAESAVVGVPHPDFGEAVVAVVVPKEGATLDAAALVAALRGRIAGFKLPKRLFVVNELPRNAMGKVQKSLLREQHKASFAA
;
A
#
# COMPACT_ATOMS: atom_id res chain seq x y z
N MET A 1 2.47 -24.68 -28.92
CA MET A 1 2.40 -24.41 -27.48
C MET A 1 1.23 -23.45 -27.29
N ASN A 2 0.16 -23.87 -26.64
CA ASN A 2 -0.90 -22.93 -26.27
C ASN A 2 -0.26 -21.88 -25.34
N GLU A 3 -0.11 -20.66 -25.84
CA GLU A 3 0.23 -19.53 -24.96
C GLU A 3 -0.88 -19.48 -23.92
N ARG A 4 -0.52 -19.78 -22.67
CA ARG A 4 -1.50 -19.70 -21.55
C ARG A 4 -1.98 -18.27 -21.50
N ASN A 5 -3.31 -18.11 -21.44
CA ASN A 5 -3.92 -16.80 -21.20
C ASN A 5 -3.28 -16.15 -19.95
N GLN A 6 -2.61 -15.01 -20.14
CA GLN A 6 -1.87 -14.27 -19.11
C GLN A 6 -2.76 -13.24 -18.38
N ASN A 7 -4.07 -13.31 -18.62
CA ASN A 7 -5.03 -12.52 -17.87
C ASN A 7 -4.91 -12.80 -16.37
N LEU A 8 -4.73 -11.75 -15.57
CA LEU A 8 -4.55 -11.87 -14.13
C LEU A 8 -5.72 -12.59 -13.46
N PHE A 9 -6.97 -12.42 -13.94
CA PHE A 9 -8.09 -13.21 -13.44
C PHE A 9 -7.85 -14.71 -13.62
N ALA A 10 -7.35 -15.14 -14.76
CA ALA A 10 -7.07 -16.56 -15.01
C ALA A 10 -5.99 -17.10 -14.06
N VAL A 11 -4.97 -16.28 -13.74
CA VAL A 11 -3.92 -16.62 -12.76
C VAL A 11 -4.50 -16.74 -11.35
N LEU A 12 -5.32 -15.78 -10.92
CA LEU A 12 -5.99 -15.81 -9.61
C LEU A 12 -6.95 -16.99 -9.51
N ARG A 13 -7.75 -17.24 -10.57
CA ARG A 13 -8.71 -18.34 -10.66
C ARG A 13 -8.05 -19.71 -10.56
N ALA A 14 -6.86 -19.87 -11.07
CA ALA A 14 -6.11 -21.12 -10.97
C ALA A 14 -5.75 -21.51 -9.53
N GLY A 15 -5.79 -20.55 -8.59
CA GLY A 15 -5.61 -20.79 -7.16
C GLY A 15 -6.89 -21.15 -6.40
N PHE A 16 -8.05 -21.10 -7.03
CA PHE A 16 -9.31 -21.46 -6.38
C PHE A 16 -9.32 -22.97 -6.04
N PRO A 17 -9.92 -23.38 -4.91
CA PRO A 17 -9.98 -24.79 -4.55
C PRO A 17 -10.87 -25.60 -5.51
N ASP A 18 -10.63 -26.90 -5.63
CA ASP A 18 -11.47 -27.80 -6.42
C ASP A 18 -12.90 -27.84 -5.86
N ASP A 19 -13.04 -27.83 -4.54
CA ASP A 19 -14.34 -27.69 -3.87
C ASP A 19 -14.74 -26.21 -3.79
N LEU A 20 -15.49 -25.76 -4.79
CA LEU A 20 -16.01 -24.40 -4.85
C LEU A 20 -17.11 -24.09 -3.82
N GLU A 21 -17.59 -25.08 -3.06
CA GLU A 21 -18.54 -24.88 -1.96
C GLU A 21 -17.87 -24.35 -0.69
N ARG A 22 -16.55 -24.41 -0.58
CA ARG A 22 -15.80 -23.82 0.54
C ARG A 22 -16.06 -22.33 0.60
N VAL A 23 -16.04 -21.79 1.83
CA VAL A 23 -16.17 -20.34 2.07
C VAL A 23 -14.90 -19.64 1.61
N ALA A 24 -15.05 -18.67 0.71
CA ALA A 24 -13.98 -17.78 0.27
C ALA A 24 -13.91 -16.50 1.12
N ILE A 25 -15.08 -15.93 1.45
CA ILE A 25 -15.15 -14.67 2.21
C ILE A 25 -16.30 -14.79 3.23
N GLU A 26 -16.02 -14.42 4.48
CA GLU A 26 -17.01 -14.23 5.53
C GLU A 26 -16.98 -12.78 5.99
N THR A 27 -18.13 -12.09 5.92
CA THR A 27 -18.23 -10.67 6.32
C THR A 27 -18.46 -10.52 7.84
N GLU A 28 -18.36 -9.30 8.34
CA GLU A 28 -18.66 -8.98 9.75
C GLU A 28 -20.10 -9.33 10.15
N GLN A 29 -21.03 -9.21 9.21
CA GLN A 29 -22.44 -9.51 9.41
C GLN A 29 -22.76 -11.00 9.32
N GLY A 30 -21.74 -11.85 9.11
CA GLY A 30 -21.89 -13.31 9.01
C GLY A 30 -22.35 -13.80 7.63
N LEU A 31 -22.35 -12.94 6.60
CA LEU A 31 -22.62 -13.37 5.24
C LEU A 31 -21.41 -14.12 4.70
N ALA A 32 -21.62 -15.34 4.19
CA ALA A 32 -20.58 -16.16 3.61
C ALA A 32 -20.71 -16.22 2.08
N TYR A 33 -19.64 -15.86 1.39
CA TYR A 33 -19.48 -16.07 -0.04
C TYR A 33 -18.61 -17.29 -0.26
N ARG A 34 -19.11 -18.23 -1.06
CA ARG A 34 -18.35 -19.41 -1.46
C ARG A 34 -17.50 -19.10 -2.69
N TRP A 35 -16.52 -19.94 -2.98
CA TRP A 35 -15.71 -19.78 -4.19
C TRP A 35 -16.54 -19.79 -5.47
N ARG A 36 -17.60 -20.61 -5.52
CA ARG A 36 -18.56 -20.59 -6.63
C ARG A 36 -19.28 -19.23 -6.79
N ASP A 37 -19.50 -18.52 -5.68
CA ASP A 37 -20.19 -17.22 -5.73
C ASP A 37 -19.27 -16.17 -6.33
N LEU A 38 -17.95 -16.21 -6.02
CA LEU A 38 -16.95 -15.37 -6.66
C LEU A 38 -16.88 -15.65 -8.18
N GLU A 39 -16.87 -16.93 -8.55
CA GLU A 39 -16.84 -17.36 -9.95
C GLU A 39 -18.05 -16.85 -10.72
N ARG A 40 -19.25 -17.07 -10.21
CA ARG A 40 -20.52 -16.77 -10.88
C ARG A 40 -20.79 -15.25 -10.90
N ALA A 41 -20.65 -14.58 -9.77
CA ALA A 41 -20.90 -13.14 -9.70
C ALA A 41 -19.90 -12.32 -10.53
N SER A 42 -18.62 -12.69 -10.54
CA SER A 42 -17.66 -12.04 -11.43
C SER A 42 -17.97 -12.29 -12.91
N ALA A 43 -18.51 -13.46 -13.26
CA ALA A 43 -18.95 -13.75 -14.62
C ALA A 43 -20.18 -12.88 -15.05
N MET A 44 -21.18 -12.74 -14.17
CA MET A 44 -22.36 -11.91 -14.44
C MET A 44 -21.96 -10.44 -14.67
N ILE A 45 -21.10 -9.90 -13.83
CA ILE A 45 -20.60 -8.52 -13.99
C ILE A 45 -19.72 -8.42 -15.26
N ALA A 46 -18.88 -9.40 -15.56
CA ALA A 46 -18.06 -9.40 -16.78
C ALA A 46 -18.93 -9.44 -18.04
N ASN A 47 -20.03 -10.22 -18.05
CA ASN A 47 -20.99 -10.22 -19.15
C ASN A 47 -21.72 -8.88 -19.29
N LEU A 48 -22.06 -8.23 -18.17
CA LEU A 48 -22.58 -6.84 -18.23
C LEU A 48 -21.57 -5.91 -18.91
N LEU A 49 -20.29 -5.94 -18.49
CA LEU A 49 -19.25 -5.10 -19.10
C LEU A 49 -19.05 -5.41 -20.58
N ALA A 50 -19.09 -6.68 -20.96
CA ALA A 50 -19.00 -7.10 -22.38
C ALA A 50 -20.18 -6.61 -23.20
N SER A 51 -21.42 -6.57 -22.63
CA SER A 51 -22.62 -6.07 -23.32
C SER A 51 -22.60 -4.56 -23.61
N LEU A 52 -21.67 -3.83 -23.00
CA LEU A 52 -21.48 -2.40 -23.22
C LEU A 52 -20.62 -2.10 -24.46
N GLU A 53 -20.08 -3.13 -25.11
CA GLU A 53 -19.24 -3.01 -26.33
C GLU A 53 -18.06 -2.05 -26.15
N LEU A 54 -17.40 -2.11 -24.97
CA LEU A 54 -16.34 -1.19 -24.59
C LEU A 54 -15.07 -1.40 -25.46
N PRO A 55 -14.31 -0.34 -25.74
CA PRO A 55 -13.08 -0.47 -26.49
C PRO A 55 -12.03 -1.30 -25.72
N PRO A 56 -11.08 -1.98 -26.40
CA PRO A 56 -9.99 -2.68 -25.76
C PRO A 56 -9.22 -1.78 -24.79
N GLY A 57 -8.97 -2.27 -23.58
CA GLY A 57 -8.31 -1.49 -22.53
C GLY A 57 -9.19 -0.41 -21.89
N ALA A 58 -10.51 -0.51 -22.00
CA ALA A 58 -11.47 0.36 -21.35
C ALA A 58 -11.21 0.44 -19.83
N ARG A 59 -11.15 1.66 -19.28
CA ARG A 59 -10.93 1.90 -17.85
C ARG A 59 -12.26 1.93 -17.12
N ILE A 60 -12.31 1.17 -16.01
CA ILE A 60 -13.48 1.11 -15.13
C ILE A 60 -13.10 1.87 -13.85
N ALA A 61 -13.55 3.12 -13.71
CA ALA A 61 -13.29 3.93 -12.52
C ALA A 61 -14.28 3.57 -11.41
N VAL A 62 -13.75 3.25 -10.22
CA VAL A 62 -14.55 2.74 -9.10
C VAL A 62 -14.33 3.61 -7.87
N HIS A 63 -15.38 4.31 -7.45
CA HIS A 63 -15.42 5.17 -6.26
C HIS A 63 -16.54 4.73 -5.33
N THR A 64 -16.34 3.60 -4.66
CA THR A 64 -17.30 2.94 -3.77
C THR A 64 -16.70 2.69 -2.40
N ASP A 65 -17.55 2.36 -1.44
CA ASP A 65 -17.06 1.82 -0.17
C ASP A 65 -16.49 0.41 -0.38
N LYS A 66 -15.70 -0.04 0.60
CA LYS A 66 -15.15 -1.38 0.60
C LYS A 66 -16.26 -2.38 0.82
N SER A 67 -16.46 -3.28 -0.14
CA SER A 67 -17.39 -4.39 -0.06
C SER A 67 -16.87 -5.60 -0.85
N VAL A 68 -17.46 -6.77 -0.62
CA VAL A 68 -17.16 -7.96 -1.41
C VAL A 68 -17.55 -7.74 -2.86
N GLU A 69 -18.65 -7.04 -3.12
CA GLU A 69 -19.13 -6.71 -4.46
C GLU A 69 -18.16 -5.80 -5.22
N ALA A 70 -17.48 -4.88 -4.53
CA ALA A 70 -16.41 -4.08 -5.14
C ALA A 70 -15.19 -4.95 -5.53
N LEU A 71 -14.87 -5.98 -4.74
CA LEU A 71 -13.86 -6.98 -5.11
C LEU A 71 -14.33 -7.84 -6.30
N LEU A 72 -15.62 -8.21 -6.34
CA LEU A 72 -16.21 -8.94 -7.48
C LEU A 72 -16.17 -8.09 -8.77
N LEU A 73 -16.42 -6.79 -8.67
CA LEU A 73 -16.27 -5.85 -9.81
C LEU A 73 -14.81 -5.79 -10.29
N TYR A 74 -13.83 -5.80 -9.35
CA TYR A 74 -12.43 -5.90 -9.72
C TYR A 74 -12.13 -7.17 -10.51
N LEU A 75 -12.54 -8.33 -10.00
CA LEU A 75 -12.36 -9.62 -10.67
C LEU A 75 -13.05 -9.65 -12.04
N ALA A 76 -14.26 -9.09 -12.13
CA ALA A 76 -15.01 -8.99 -13.37
C ALA A 76 -14.33 -8.08 -14.40
N SER A 77 -13.78 -6.96 -13.96
CA SER A 77 -13.04 -6.03 -14.83
C SER A 77 -11.85 -6.71 -15.48
N LEU A 78 -11.07 -7.46 -14.69
CA LEU A 78 -9.97 -8.28 -15.20
C LEU A 78 -10.45 -9.36 -16.16
N ARG A 79 -11.52 -10.07 -15.77
CA ARG A 79 -12.11 -11.18 -16.55
C ARG A 79 -12.60 -10.70 -17.91
N ALA A 80 -13.23 -9.52 -17.97
CA ALA A 80 -13.67 -8.86 -19.20
C ALA A 80 -12.53 -8.19 -19.98
N GLY A 81 -11.28 -8.22 -19.46
CA GLY A 81 -10.12 -7.60 -20.08
C GLY A 81 -10.13 -6.07 -20.04
N CYS A 82 -10.82 -5.48 -19.07
CA CYS A 82 -10.81 -4.06 -18.79
C CYS A 82 -9.69 -3.67 -17.81
N VAL A 83 -9.38 -2.39 -17.74
CA VAL A 83 -8.39 -1.83 -16.81
C VAL A 83 -9.12 -1.28 -15.58
N TYR A 84 -8.81 -1.83 -14.41
CA TYR A 84 -9.43 -1.40 -13.16
C TYR A 84 -8.77 -0.14 -12.60
N LEU A 85 -9.58 0.85 -12.26
CA LEU A 85 -9.13 2.13 -11.71
C LEU A 85 -9.81 2.39 -10.36
N PRO A 86 -9.26 1.87 -9.25
CA PRO A 86 -9.80 2.12 -7.92
C PRO A 86 -9.49 3.54 -7.46
N LEU A 87 -10.51 4.24 -6.98
CA LEU A 87 -10.40 5.59 -6.43
C LEU A 87 -10.72 5.55 -4.93
N ASN A 88 -9.92 6.26 -4.14
CA ASN A 88 -10.16 6.36 -2.71
C ASN A 88 -11.52 7.00 -2.44
N ASN A 89 -12.35 6.34 -1.64
CA ASN A 89 -13.70 6.82 -1.29
C ASN A 89 -13.71 8.14 -0.50
N ALA A 90 -12.56 8.57 0.04
CA ALA A 90 -12.38 9.86 0.67
C ALA A 90 -12.08 11.02 -0.31
N TYR A 91 -11.82 10.73 -1.60
CA TYR A 91 -11.55 11.77 -2.59
C TYR A 91 -12.75 12.70 -2.77
N GLN A 92 -12.44 13.99 -2.84
CA GLN A 92 -13.43 15.04 -3.02
C GLN A 92 -13.68 15.32 -4.51
N LYS A 93 -14.72 16.10 -4.79
CA LYS A 93 -15.17 16.39 -6.15
C LYS A 93 -14.04 16.88 -7.08
N ALA A 94 -13.19 17.79 -6.62
CA ALA A 94 -12.10 18.34 -7.43
C ALA A 94 -11.04 17.29 -7.81
N GLU A 95 -10.76 16.33 -6.91
CA GLU A 95 -9.84 15.24 -7.17
C GLU A 95 -10.44 14.25 -8.16
N LEU A 96 -11.70 13.89 -7.99
CA LEU A 96 -12.41 13.00 -8.91
C LEU A 96 -12.60 13.61 -10.29
N GLU A 97 -12.82 14.93 -10.39
CA GLU A 97 -12.85 15.63 -11.66
C GLU A 97 -11.51 15.50 -12.41
N TYR A 98 -10.39 15.62 -11.69
CA TYR A 98 -9.09 15.40 -12.27
C TYR A 98 -8.88 13.96 -12.74
N PHE A 99 -9.18 12.97 -11.90
CA PHE A 99 -8.96 11.55 -12.24
C PHE A 99 -9.82 11.09 -13.41
N ILE A 100 -11.09 11.50 -13.48
CA ILE A 100 -11.98 11.16 -14.60
C ILE A 100 -11.51 11.85 -15.88
N ALA A 101 -11.08 13.10 -15.81
CA ALA A 101 -10.58 13.81 -16.97
C ALA A 101 -9.24 13.24 -17.49
N ASP A 102 -8.36 12.78 -16.60
CA ASP A 102 -7.04 12.24 -16.96
C ASP A 102 -7.14 10.78 -17.46
N ALA A 103 -7.88 9.94 -16.74
CA ALA A 103 -8.02 8.53 -17.07
C ALA A 103 -8.99 8.26 -18.22
N GLU A 104 -9.93 9.16 -18.50
CA GLU A 104 -10.99 8.97 -19.52
C GLU A 104 -11.62 7.58 -19.40
N PRO A 105 -12.26 7.23 -18.27
CA PRO A 105 -12.85 5.92 -18.09
C PRO A 105 -14.06 5.72 -19.03
N SER A 106 -14.27 4.50 -19.47
CA SER A 106 -15.49 4.14 -20.25
C SER A 106 -16.69 3.86 -19.33
N VAL A 107 -16.41 3.47 -18.08
CA VAL A 107 -17.42 3.19 -17.07
C VAL A 107 -17.00 3.85 -15.75
N VAL A 108 -17.97 4.43 -15.06
CA VAL A 108 -17.81 4.91 -13.67
C VAL A 108 -18.78 4.13 -12.77
N VAL A 109 -18.26 3.57 -11.69
CA VAL A 109 -19.07 2.94 -10.63
C VAL A 109 -18.87 3.72 -9.33
N CYS A 110 -19.97 4.16 -8.72
CA CYS A 110 -19.90 4.97 -7.50
C CYS A 110 -20.97 4.56 -6.49
N ALA A 111 -20.78 4.97 -5.24
CA ALA A 111 -21.82 4.87 -4.22
C ALA A 111 -23.03 5.76 -4.59
N SER A 112 -24.24 5.31 -4.27
CA SER A 112 -25.50 6.02 -4.62
C SER A 112 -25.51 7.45 -4.08
N ARG A 113 -24.91 7.72 -2.91
CA ARG A 113 -24.79 9.07 -2.36
C ARG A 113 -24.00 10.05 -3.22
N SER A 114 -23.12 9.54 -4.09
CA SER A 114 -22.31 10.34 -5.01
C SER A 114 -22.88 10.41 -6.41
N PHE A 115 -23.88 9.60 -6.74
CA PHE A 115 -24.38 9.41 -8.11
C PHE A 115 -24.83 10.70 -8.77
N SER A 116 -25.62 11.53 -8.06
CA SER A 116 -26.22 12.74 -8.63
C SER A 116 -25.20 13.72 -9.23
N TRP A 117 -24.08 13.92 -8.58
CA TRP A 117 -23.05 14.86 -9.04
C TRP A 117 -21.97 14.17 -9.88
N LEU A 118 -21.64 12.92 -9.56
CA LEU A 118 -20.57 12.20 -10.24
C LEU A 118 -21.01 11.73 -11.62
N SER A 119 -22.29 11.31 -11.79
CA SER A 119 -22.83 11.00 -13.12
C SER A 119 -22.85 12.22 -14.04
N LYS A 120 -23.23 13.39 -13.51
CA LYS A 120 -23.18 14.64 -14.28
C LYS A 120 -21.75 14.97 -14.71
N LEU A 121 -20.78 14.83 -13.81
CA LEU A 121 -19.38 15.01 -14.11
C LEU A 121 -18.90 14.03 -15.18
N ALA A 122 -19.22 12.75 -15.02
CA ALA A 122 -18.84 11.68 -15.95
C ALA A 122 -19.38 11.95 -17.36
N PHE A 123 -20.67 12.25 -17.48
CA PHE A 123 -21.28 12.60 -18.79
C PHE A 123 -20.65 13.82 -19.44
N GLN A 124 -20.30 14.85 -18.65
CA GLN A 124 -19.58 16.04 -19.17
C GLN A 124 -18.20 15.69 -19.73
N ARG A 125 -17.63 14.57 -19.32
CA ARG A 125 -16.32 14.06 -19.78
C ARG A 125 -16.45 12.93 -20.81
N GLY A 126 -17.64 12.68 -21.35
CA GLY A 126 -17.88 11.67 -22.39
C GLY A 126 -17.95 10.23 -21.88
N VAL A 127 -18.21 10.03 -20.59
CA VAL A 127 -18.44 8.70 -20.03
C VAL A 127 -19.92 8.36 -20.18
N ASP A 128 -20.25 7.35 -20.97
CA ASP A 128 -21.65 6.99 -21.27
C ASP A 128 -22.28 6.06 -20.22
N HIS A 129 -21.45 5.37 -19.42
CA HIS A 129 -21.91 4.35 -18.50
C HIS A 129 -21.56 4.70 -17.05
N VAL A 130 -22.59 4.97 -16.24
CA VAL A 130 -22.43 5.23 -14.80
C VAL A 130 -23.38 4.31 -14.03
N PHE A 131 -22.81 3.52 -13.13
CA PHE A 131 -23.54 2.61 -12.25
C PHE A 131 -23.37 2.97 -10.79
N THR A 132 -24.32 2.55 -9.96
CA THR A 132 -24.21 2.60 -8.51
C THR A 132 -23.89 1.24 -7.93
N LEU A 133 -23.10 1.25 -6.84
CA LEU A 133 -22.79 0.08 -6.02
C LEU A 133 -22.57 0.55 -4.58
N ASP A 134 -23.42 0.10 -3.68
CA ASP A 134 -23.36 0.40 -2.25
C ASP A 134 -22.88 -0.82 -1.43
N ASP A 135 -22.46 -0.58 -0.20
CA ASP A 135 -21.93 -1.60 0.71
C ASP A 135 -23.01 -2.55 1.27
N ASP A 136 -24.28 -2.15 1.17
CA ASP A 136 -25.44 -2.98 1.51
C ASP A 136 -25.87 -3.94 0.37
N ARG A 137 -25.05 -4.04 -0.69
CA ARG A 137 -25.31 -4.86 -1.89
C ARG A 137 -26.44 -4.34 -2.77
N SER A 138 -26.83 -3.10 -2.61
CA SER A 138 -27.75 -2.41 -3.51
C SER A 138 -26.98 -1.71 -4.65
N GLY A 139 -27.73 -1.26 -5.65
CA GLY A 139 -27.21 -0.47 -6.76
C GLY A 139 -27.49 -1.03 -8.14
N SER A 140 -27.46 -0.14 -9.13
CA SER A 140 -27.79 -0.47 -10.52
C SER A 140 -26.80 -1.45 -11.17
N LEU A 141 -25.55 -1.50 -10.72
CA LEU A 141 -24.56 -2.44 -11.23
C LEU A 141 -25.03 -3.89 -11.02
N LEU A 142 -25.36 -4.24 -9.78
CA LEU A 142 -25.77 -5.61 -9.43
C LEU A 142 -27.13 -5.98 -10.03
N GLN A 143 -28.08 -5.03 -10.03
CA GLN A 143 -29.39 -5.24 -10.63
C GLN A 143 -29.30 -5.57 -12.12
N ARG A 144 -28.41 -4.90 -12.86
CA ARG A 144 -28.19 -5.17 -14.28
C ARG A 144 -27.36 -6.42 -14.50
N ALA A 145 -26.31 -6.64 -13.71
CA ALA A 145 -25.49 -7.85 -13.80
C ALA A 145 -26.29 -9.12 -13.56
N ALA A 146 -27.30 -9.09 -12.66
CA ALA A 146 -28.17 -10.23 -12.37
C ALA A 146 -28.99 -10.72 -13.58
N GLN A 147 -29.09 -9.93 -14.66
CA GLN A 147 -29.78 -10.31 -15.89
C GLN A 147 -28.89 -11.04 -16.89
N HIS A 148 -27.61 -11.18 -16.59
CA HIS A 148 -26.61 -11.80 -17.46
C HIS A 148 -26.26 -13.22 -17.00
N SER A 149 -25.62 -13.98 -17.91
CA SER A 149 -25.12 -15.33 -17.65
C SER A 149 -24.10 -15.33 -16.52
N ASP A 150 -24.14 -16.36 -15.67
CA ASP A 150 -23.16 -16.63 -14.63
C ASP A 150 -21.91 -17.40 -15.12
N ARG A 151 -21.72 -17.45 -16.45
CA ARG A 151 -20.57 -18.04 -17.12
C ARG A 151 -19.96 -17.03 -18.08
N HIS A 152 -18.65 -16.84 -18.00
CA HIS A 152 -17.86 -15.97 -18.86
C HIS A 152 -16.41 -16.47 -18.88
N GLU A 153 -15.84 -16.75 -20.02
CA GLU A 153 -14.43 -17.08 -20.14
C GLU A 153 -13.58 -15.80 -19.99
N ALA A 154 -12.44 -15.94 -19.35
CA ALA A 154 -11.53 -14.80 -19.21
C ALA A 154 -10.99 -14.39 -20.57
N VAL A 155 -11.18 -13.13 -20.93
CA VAL A 155 -10.65 -12.55 -22.17
C VAL A 155 -9.13 -12.71 -22.20
N GLU A 156 -8.59 -13.16 -23.32
CA GLU A 156 -7.16 -13.31 -23.48
C GLU A 156 -6.41 -11.98 -23.32
N ARG A 157 -5.37 -12.00 -22.50
CA ARG A 157 -4.46 -10.87 -22.27
C ARG A 157 -3.02 -11.36 -22.24
N ARG A 158 -2.11 -10.47 -22.66
CA ARG A 158 -0.65 -10.67 -22.56
C ARG A 158 -0.14 -10.05 -21.27
N ASP A 159 1.02 -10.47 -20.81
CA ASP A 159 1.68 -9.91 -19.62
C ASP A 159 1.79 -8.39 -19.66
N ALA A 160 2.06 -7.82 -20.83
CA ALA A 160 2.25 -6.38 -21.01
C ALA A 160 0.93 -5.57 -21.08
N ASP A 161 -0.23 -6.22 -21.24
CA ASP A 161 -1.52 -5.53 -21.29
C ASP A 161 -1.85 -4.97 -19.90
N LEU A 162 -2.45 -3.78 -19.85
CA LEU A 162 -2.78 -3.13 -18.57
C LEU A 162 -3.92 -3.86 -17.86
N ALA A 163 -3.75 -4.06 -16.56
CA ALA A 163 -4.75 -4.62 -15.64
C ALA A 163 -5.34 -3.55 -14.71
N ALA A 164 -4.51 -2.59 -14.28
CA ALA A 164 -4.94 -1.53 -13.37
C ALA A 164 -4.14 -0.23 -13.55
N ILE A 165 -4.75 0.88 -13.15
CA ILE A 165 -4.08 2.17 -12.98
C ILE A 165 -4.32 2.61 -11.54
N LEU A 166 -3.25 2.88 -10.78
CA LEU A 166 -3.32 3.42 -9.43
C LEU A 166 -2.84 4.87 -9.40
N TYR A 167 -3.70 5.80 -9.02
CA TYR A 167 -3.27 7.18 -8.78
C TYR A 167 -2.51 7.29 -7.47
N THR A 168 -1.28 7.77 -7.57
CA THR A 168 -0.39 8.01 -6.42
C THR A 168 -0.39 9.50 -6.08
N SER A 169 -0.47 9.82 -4.80
CA SER A 169 -0.25 11.19 -4.35
C SER A 169 1.22 11.55 -4.56
N GLY A 170 1.52 12.14 -5.70
CA GLY A 170 2.85 12.68 -5.98
C GLY A 170 3.19 13.77 -4.96
N THR A 171 4.46 13.83 -4.58
CA THR A 171 4.95 14.77 -3.59
C THR A 171 5.28 16.15 -4.18
N THR A 172 5.22 16.24 -5.49
CA THR A 172 5.52 17.45 -6.28
C THR A 172 4.51 17.56 -7.42
N GLY A 173 3.29 18.04 -7.13
CA GLY A 173 2.29 18.28 -8.16
C GLY A 173 1.06 17.37 -8.11
N ARG A 174 0.40 17.19 -9.25
CA ARG A 174 -0.82 16.38 -9.40
C ARG A 174 -0.50 14.89 -9.27
N SER A 175 -1.48 14.12 -8.78
CA SER A 175 -1.40 12.65 -8.70
C SER A 175 -1.09 12.03 -10.06
N LYS A 176 -0.28 10.98 -10.08
CA LYS A 176 0.16 10.28 -11.29
C LYS A 176 -0.45 8.88 -11.31
N GLY A 177 -0.99 8.46 -12.44
CA GLY A 177 -1.56 7.12 -12.62
C GLY A 177 -0.46 6.09 -12.92
N ALA A 178 -0.08 5.27 -11.96
CA ALA A 178 0.85 4.16 -12.17
C ALA A 178 0.18 3.03 -12.97
N MET A 179 0.72 2.69 -14.14
CA MET A 179 0.21 1.66 -15.04
C MET A 179 0.75 0.29 -14.64
N LEU A 180 -0.13 -0.58 -14.15
CA LEU A 180 0.20 -1.95 -13.76
C LEU A 180 -0.37 -2.96 -14.77
N SER A 181 0.51 -3.75 -15.36
CA SER A 181 0.13 -4.80 -16.31
C SER A 181 -0.34 -6.08 -15.61
N HIS A 182 -0.97 -6.98 -16.37
CA HIS A 182 -1.30 -8.32 -15.91
C HIS A 182 -0.05 -9.05 -15.39
N GLY A 183 1.07 -8.93 -16.11
CA GLY A 183 2.36 -9.53 -15.72
C GLY A 183 2.95 -8.92 -14.44
N ASN A 184 2.87 -7.59 -14.26
CA ASN A 184 3.37 -6.96 -13.04
C ASN A 184 2.65 -7.50 -11.80
N LEU A 185 1.33 -7.61 -11.87
CA LEU A 185 0.50 -8.05 -10.73
C LEU A 185 0.62 -9.56 -10.49
N SER A 186 0.59 -10.38 -11.56
CA SER A 186 0.68 -11.83 -11.43
C SER A 186 2.04 -12.30 -10.93
N SER A 187 3.14 -11.74 -11.46
CA SER A 187 4.50 -12.08 -11.02
C SER A 187 4.69 -11.80 -9.53
N ASN A 188 4.20 -10.65 -9.05
CA ASN A 188 4.29 -10.30 -7.64
C ASN A 188 3.41 -11.18 -6.75
N ALA A 189 2.16 -11.45 -7.15
CA ALA A 189 1.26 -12.33 -6.41
C ALA A 189 1.86 -13.73 -6.23
N LEU A 190 2.40 -14.32 -7.30
CA LEU A 190 3.02 -15.64 -7.27
C LEU A 190 4.35 -15.66 -6.50
N ALA A 191 5.14 -14.58 -6.56
CA ALA A 191 6.36 -14.44 -5.76
C ALA A 191 6.01 -14.40 -4.26
N LEU A 192 5.02 -13.61 -3.86
CA LEU A 192 4.56 -13.52 -2.47
C LEU A 192 3.90 -14.80 -1.98
N GLN A 193 3.14 -15.49 -2.81
CA GLN A 193 2.58 -16.80 -2.50
C GLN A 193 3.66 -17.76 -1.99
N ARG A 194 4.77 -17.86 -2.74
CA ARG A 194 5.88 -18.76 -2.42
C ARG A 194 6.73 -18.25 -1.25
N TYR A 195 7.06 -16.97 -1.25
CA TYR A 195 7.97 -16.38 -0.26
C TYR A 195 7.34 -16.27 1.12
N TRP A 196 6.02 -16.02 1.21
CA TRP A 196 5.29 -15.96 2.48
C TRP A 196 4.66 -17.29 2.88
N ASP A 197 4.98 -18.37 2.15
CA ASP A 197 4.51 -19.72 2.43
C ASP A 197 2.99 -19.77 2.63
N TRP A 198 2.25 -19.15 1.70
CA TRP A 198 0.80 -19.17 1.75
C TRP A 198 0.26 -20.58 1.61
N ARG A 199 -0.76 -20.92 2.39
CA ARG A 199 -1.37 -22.24 2.48
C ARG A 199 -2.85 -22.19 2.15
N PRO A 200 -3.44 -23.23 1.54
CA PRO A 200 -4.88 -23.27 1.22
C PRO A 200 -5.80 -23.21 2.46
N ASP A 201 -5.28 -23.54 3.64
CA ASP A 201 -5.98 -23.47 4.92
C ASP A 201 -5.72 -22.16 5.68
N ASP A 202 -4.95 -21.24 5.10
CA ASP A 202 -4.80 -19.91 5.68
C ASP A 202 -6.13 -19.17 5.72
N VAL A 203 -6.30 -18.41 6.78
CA VAL A 203 -7.45 -17.53 7.00
C VAL A 203 -6.94 -16.11 7.25
N LEU A 204 -7.22 -15.23 6.31
CA LEU A 204 -6.76 -13.83 6.33
C LEU A 204 -7.81 -12.92 6.99
N ILE A 205 -7.45 -12.19 8.03
CA ILE A 205 -8.24 -11.02 8.45
C ILE A 205 -7.96 -9.87 7.47
N HIS A 206 -8.94 -9.55 6.65
CA HIS A 206 -8.82 -8.52 5.62
C HIS A 206 -9.45 -7.20 6.08
N ALA A 207 -8.66 -6.37 6.77
CA ALA A 207 -9.09 -5.07 7.30
C ALA A 207 -8.61 -3.86 6.46
N LEU A 208 -7.83 -4.10 5.40
CA LEU A 208 -7.22 -3.05 4.58
C LEU A 208 -8.18 -2.52 3.50
N PRO A 209 -8.07 -1.25 3.07
CA PRO A 209 -8.85 -0.70 1.97
C PRO A 209 -8.43 -1.33 0.63
N ILE A 210 -9.41 -1.61 -0.24
CA ILE A 210 -9.18 -2.23 -1.56
C ILE A 210 -9.01 -1.22 -2.71
N PHE A 211 -8.91 0.05 -2.43
CA PHE A 211 -8.47 1.05 -3.39
C PHE A 211 -6.94 1.25 -3.38
N HIS A 212 -6.23 0.55 -2.51
CA HIS A 212 -4.78 0.66 -2.34
C HIS A 212 -4.08 -0.68 -2.60
N VAL A 213 -2.84 -0.60 -3.11
CA VAL A 213 -2.01 -1.76 -3.47
C VAL A 213 -1.95 -2.82 -2.36
N HIS A 214 -1.81 -2.42 -1.09
CA HIS A 214 -1.68 -3.34 0.03
C HIS A 214 -2.93 -4.21 0.24
N GLY A 215 -4.12 -3.61 0.23
CA GLY A 215 -5.37 -4.35 0.40
C GLY A 215 -5.76 -5.13 -0.83
N LEU A 216 -5.69 -4.50 -2.02
CA LEU A 216 -6.18 -5.13 -3.25
C LEU A 216 -5.16 -6.11 -3.85
N PHE A 217 -3.89 -5.68 -4.06
CA PHE A 217 -2.93 -6.48 -4.82
C PHE A 217 -1.99 -7.33 -3.96
N VAL A 218 -1.97 -7.13 -2.64
CA VAL A 218 -1.17 -7.97 -1.74
C VAL A 218 -2.06 -8.88 -0.92
N ALA A 219 -2.98 -8.32 -0.13
CA ALA A 219 -3.83 -9.10 0.77
C ALA A 219 -4.84 -9.95 0.00
N SER A 220 -5.65 -9.33 -0.91
CA SER A 220 -6.65 -10.08 -1.67
C SER A 220 -6.02 -11.07 -2.64
N HIS A 221 -4.95 -10.69 -3.38
CA HIS A 221 -4.28 -11.63 -4.29
C HIS A 221 -3.67 -12.81 -3.53
N GLY A 222 -3.03 -12.57 -2.37
CA GLY A 222 -2.47 -13.64 -1.55
C GLY A 222 -3.51 -14.69 -1.18
N ALA A 223 -4.72 -14.27 -0.78
CA ALA A 223 -5.81 -15.20 -0.50
C ALA A 223 -6.34 -15.89 -1.77
N LEU A 224 -6.53 -15.14 -2.87
CA LEU A 224 -7.12 -15.65 -4.10
C LEU A 224 -6.23 -16.68 -4.83
N VAL A 225 -4.91 -16.39 -4.98
CA VAL A 225 -3.98 -17.32 -5.68
C VAL A 225 -3.74 -18.61 -4.93
N ASN A 226 -4.21 -18.70 -3.68
CA ASN A 226 -3.94 -19.83 -2.79
C ASN A 226 -5.21 -20.53 -2.30
N GLY A 227 -6.39 -20.06 -2.69
CA GLY A 227 -7.67 -20.65 -2.25
C GLY A 227 -7.94 -20.47 -0.75
N SER A 228 -7.39 -19.43 -0.12
CA SER A 228 -7.50 -19.15 1.31
C SER A 228 -8.75 -18.35 1.64
N THR A 229 -9.30 -18.52 2.84
CA THR A 229 -10.49 -17.80 3.30
C THR A 229 -10.13 -16.38 3.76
N MET A 230 -11.00 -15.41 3.49
CA MET A 230 -10.90 -14.04 4.01
C MET A 230 -12.01 -13.77 5.04
N LEU A 231 -11.64 -13.32 6.24
CA LEU A 231 -12.53 -12.71 7.21
C LEU A 231 -12.55 -11.21 6.90
N TRP A 232 -13.63 -10.78 6.25
CA TRP A 232 -13.75 -9.47 5.66
C TRP A 232 -14.28 -8.45 6.65
N LEU A 233 -13.49 -7.41 6.92
CA LEU A 233 -13.88 -6.25 7.70
C LEU A 233 -14.04 -5.06 6.75
N ASP A 234 -15.16 -4.37 6.80
CA ASP A 234 -15.44 -3.20 5.95
C ASP A 234 -14.45 -2.06 6.26
N LYS A 235 -14.09 -1.93 7.53
CA LYS A 235 -13.05 -1.04 8.04
C LYS A 235 -12.27 -1.70 9.18
N PHE A 236 -11.13 -1.14 9.51
CA PHE A 236 -10.35 -1.59 10.67
C PHE A 236 -11.02 -1.13 11.97
N GLU A 237 -11.38 -2.10 12.81
CA GLU A 237 -11.79 -1.89 14.19
C GLU A 237 -11.00 -2.86 15.08
N PRO A 238 -10.25 -2.38 16.11
CA PRO A 238 -9.38 -3.24 16.90
C PRO A 238 -10.09 -4.46 17.50
N ARG A 239 -11.29 -4.24 18.09
CA ARG A 239 -12.06 -5.33 18.70
C ARG A 239 -12.51 -6.37 17.69
N ALA A 240 -12.97 -5.93 16.52
CA ALA A 240 -13.38 -6.84 15.44
C ALA A 240 -12.21 -7.70 14.93
N VAL A 241 -10.99 -7.16 14.91
CA VAL A 241 -9.77 -7.94 14.59
C VAL A 241 -9.51 -8.95 15.70
N LEU A 242 -9.51 -8.53 16.99
CA LEU A 242 -9.22 -9.42 18.13
C LEU A 242 -10.17 -10.60 18.22
N GLU A 243 -11.47 -10.39 17.98
CA GLU A 243 -12.48 -11.46 17.96
C GLU A 243 -12.21 -12.51 16.88
N ARG A 244 -11.50 -12.15 15.83
CA ARG A 244 -11.18 -13.03 14.69
C ARG A 244 -9.83 -13.72 14.78
N LEU A 245 -8.90 -13.23 15.62
CA LEU A 245 -7.57 -13.84 15.76
C LEU A 245 -7.60 -15.34 16.04
N PRO A 246 -8.50 -15.87 16.90
CA PRO A 246 -8.56 -17.32 17.18
C PRO A 246 -8.95 -18.20 15.98
N ARG A 247 -9.52 -17.59 14.93
CA ARG A 247 -9.96 -18.27 13.70
C ARG A 247 -9.06 -17.96 12.50
N ALA A 248 -8.11 -17.05 12.67
CA ALA A 248 -7.26 -16.55 11.59
C ALA A 248 -5.83 -17.06 11.73
N THR A 249 -5.12 -17.06 10.61
CA THR A 249 -3.70 -17.41 10.54
C THR A 249 -2.84 -16.26 10.03
N VAL A 250 -3.42 -15.32 9.27
CA VAL A 250 -2.73 -14.20 8.65
C VAL A 250 -3.45 -12.88 8.96
N PHE A 251 -2.69 -11.87 9.34
CA PHE A 251 -3.16 -10.49 9.43
C PHE A 251 -2.18 -9.56 8.74
N MET A 252 -2.71 -8.66 7.90
CA MET A 252 -1.93 -7.62 7.23
C MET A 252 -2.41 -6.25 7.64
N GLY A 253 -1.48 -5.40 8.06
CA GLY A 253 -1.78 -4.06 8.53
C GLY A 253 -0.71 -3.04 8.16
N VAL A 254 -1.07 -1.77 8.27
CA VAL A 254 -0.09 -0.68 8.32
C VAL A 254 0.35 -0.49 9.78
N PRO A 255 1.51 0.14 10.07
CA PRO A 255 2.03 0.26 11.44
C PRO A 255 1.03 0.82 12.47
N THR A 256 0.21 1.79 12.07
CA THR A 256 -0.81 2.39 12.94
C THR A 256 -1.87 1.39 13.42
N LEU A 257 -2.16 0.34 12.65
CA LEU A 257 -3.10 -0.70 13.07
C LEU A 257 -2.50 -1.54 14.19
N TYR A 258 -1.22 -1.86 14.11
CA TYR A 258 -0.49 -2.57 15.18
C TYR A 258 -0.42 -1.74 16.46
N VAL A 259 -0.15 -0.43 16.35
CA VAL A 259 -0.15 0.49 17.51
C VAL A 259 -1.52 0.49 18.19
N ARG A 260 -2.62 0.57 17.43
CA ARG A 260 -3.98 0.53 17.98
C ARG A 260 -4.32 -0.82 18.63
N LEU A 261 -3.90 -1.93 18.03
CA LEU A 261 -4.09 -3.26 18.61
C LEU A 261 -3.29 -3.42 19.91
N LEU A 262 -2.09 -2.84 20.02
CA LEU A 262 -1.29 -2.84 21.25
C LEU A 262 -1.96 -2.07 22.40
N GLN A 263 -2.89 -1.16 22.13
CA GLN A 263 -3.66 -0.46 23.16
C GLN A 263 -4.78 -1.33 23.77
N GLU A 264 -5.15 -2.43 23.10
CA GLU A 264 -6.23 -3.31 23.55
C GLU A 264 -5.75 -4.30 24.60
N PRO A 265 -6.32 -4.34 25.82
CA PRO A 265 -5.93 -5.29 26.87
C PRO A 265 -6.14 -6.75 26.47
N ALA A 266 -7.10 -7.03 25.60
CA ALA A 266 -7.43 -8.38 25.11
C ALA A 266 -6.37 -8.94 24.13
N LEU A 267 -5.45 -8.13 23.63
CA LEU A 267 -4.34 -8.60 22.81
C LEU A 267 -3.33 -9.33 23.71
N THR A 268 -3.32 -10.64 23.65
CA THR A 268 -2.45 -11.50 24.44
C THR A 268 -1.78 -12.56 23.57
N ARG A 269 -0.73 -13.20 24.10
CA ARG A 269 -0.11 -14.35 23.43
C ARG A 269 -1.11 -15.48 23.15
N GLY A 270 -2.03 -15.72 24.08
CA GLY A 270 -3.09 -16.72 23.91
C GLY A 270 -4.05 -16.37 22.76
N ALA A 271 -4.46 -15.10 22.64
CA ALA A 271 -5.29 -14.65 21.53
C ALA A 271 -4.61 -14.81 20.16
N CYS A 272 -3.29 -14.69 20.12
CA CYS A 272 -2.48 -14.82 18.90
C CYS A 272 -1.98 -16.26 18.64
N ALA A 273 -2.29 -17.24 19.48
CA ALA A 273 -1.69 -18.57 19.42
C ALA A 273 -1.97 -19.30 18.08
N HIS A 274 -3.08 -19.00 17.42
CA HIS A 274 -3.46 -19.60 16.14
C HIS A 274 -2.85 -18.89 14.94
N MET A 275 -2.35 -17.68 15.14
CA MET A 275 -1.75 -16.87 14.08
C MET A 275 -0.36 -17.40 13.70
N ARG A 276 -0.05 -17.38 12.41
CA ARG A 276 1.30 -17.69 11.91
C ARG A 276 2.02 -16.51 11.30
N LEU A 277 1.28 -15.52 10.77
CA LEU A 277 1.89 -14.42 10.02
C LEU A 277 1.19 -13.09 10.31
N PHE A 278 1.98 -12.13 10.78
CA PHE A 278 1.63 -10.72 10.85
C PHE A 278 2.51 -9.94 9.90
N VAL A 279 1.92 -9.22 8.93
CA VAL A 279 2.64 -8.46 7.90
C VAL A 279 2.41 -6.97 8.06
N SER A 280 3.48 -6.18 8.09
CA SER A 280 3.42 -4.72 8.12
C SER A 280 4.08 -4.09 6.91
N GLY A 281 3.55 -2.95 6.47
CA GLY A 281 4.15 -2.12 5.45
C GLY A 281 3.31 -0.90 5.07
N SER A 282 3.64 -0.28 3.96
CA SER A 282 3.10 1.01 3.47
C SER A 282 3.59 2.23 4.26
N ALA A 283 4.22 2.05 5.41
CA ALA A 283 4.93 3.03 6.21
C ALA A 283 6.02 2.32 7.02
N PRO A 284 7.04 3.02 7.52
CA PRO A 284 8.05 2.43 8.39
C PRO A 284 7.44 1.92 9.70
N LEU A 285 7.81 0.70 10.10
CA LEU A 285 7.44 0.13 11.40
C LEU A 285 8.49 0.55 12.44
N MET A 286 8.03 1.16 13.53
CA MET A 286 8.92 1.56 14.61
C MET A 286 9.47 0.33 15.34
N ILE A 287 10.74 0.39 15.73
CA ILE A 287 11.42 -0.72 16.42
C ILE A 287 10.72 -1.03 17.74
N GLU A 288 10.24 -0.01 18.46
CA GLU A 288 9.48 -0.19 19.70
C GLU A 288 8.19 -0.96 19.44
N THR A 289 7.42 -0.57 18.42
CA THR A 289 6.18 -1.29 18.04
C THR A 289 6.47 -2.74 17.68
N PHE A 290 7.56 -3.01 16.96
CA PHE A 290 8.00 -4.37 16.64
C PHE A 290 8.33 -5.18 17.90
N ARG A 291 9.09 -4.61 18.85
CA ARG A 291 9.47 -5.25 20.10
C ARG A 291 8.29 -5.50 21.04
N ASP A 292 7.43 -4.48 21.21
CA ASP A 292 6.24 -4.56 22.04
C ASP A 292 5.28 -5.63 21.52
N TRP A 293 5.10 -5.68 20.18
CA TRP A 293 4.30 -6.72 19.53
C TRP A 293 4.86 -8.12 19.78
N GLN A 294 6.16 -8.31 19.58
CA GLN A 294 6.82 -9.59 19.79
C GLN A 294 6.73 -10.05 21.25
N GLN A 295 6.94 -9.14 22.20
CA GLN A 295 6.82 -9.43 23.62
C GLN A 295 5.39 -9.84 24.00
N ARG A 296 4.40 -9.11 23.48
CA ARG A 296 2.99 -9.29 23.86
C ARG A 296 2.31 -10.46 23.16
N CYS A 297 2.56 -10.63 21.87
CA CYS A 297 1.91 -11.64 21.06
C CYS A 297 2.74 -12.91 20.86
N GLY A 298 4.07 -12.83 21.07
CA GLY A 298 5.00 -13.93 20.80
C GLY A 298 5.37 -14.11 19.32
N HIS A 299 4.95 -13.17 18.46
CA HIS A 299 5.21 -13.18 17.02
C HIS A 299 6.02 -11.96 16.61
N ALA A 300 7.08 -12.13 15.83
CA ALA A 300 7.74 -11.04 15.15
C ALA A 300 6.92 -10.62 13.93
N ILE A 301 6.67 -9.32 13.76
CA ILE A 301 6.01 -8.78 12.56
C ILE A 301 6.94 -8.94 11.36
N LEU A 302 6.41 -9.40 10.24
CA LEU A 302 7.12 -9.43 8.97
C LEU A 302 6.95 -8.04 8.30
N GLU A 303 7.99 -7.21 8.36
CA GLU A 303 8.02 -5.95 7.65
C GLU A 303 8.50 -6.15 6.22
N ARG A 304 7.87 -5.45 5.28
CA ARG A 304 8.16 -5.50 3.85
C ARG A 304 8.07 -4.13 3.22
N TYR A 305 8.69 -3.95 2.06
CA TYR A 305 8.74 -2.69 1.33
C TYR A 305 8.26 -2.84 -0.09
N GLY A 306 7.56 -1.83 -0.55
CA GLY A 306 7.05 -1.67 -1.90
C GLY A 306 6.25 -0.38 -2.04
N MET A 307 5.79 -0.10 -3.25
CA MET A 307 5.04 1.10 -3.59
C MET A 307 4.04 0.80 -4.71
N SER A 308 3.19 1.77 -5.05
CA SER A 308 2.16 1.56 -6.08
C SER A 308 2.78 1.17 -7.43
N GLU A 309 3.93 1.70 -7.75
CA GLU A 309 4.66 1.48 -9.00
C GLU A 309 5.32 0.10 -9.10
N THR A 310 5.40 -0.65 -7.98
CA THR A 310 6.18 -1.91 -7.95
C THR A 310 5.48 -3.05 -7.23
N VAL A 311 4.33 -2.80 -6.62
CA VAL A 311 3.70 -3.67 -5.63
C VAL A 311 4.69 -3.98 -4.50
N MET A 312 5.30 -5.16 -4.41
CA MET A 312 6.28 -5.50 -3.37
C MET A 312 7.66 -5.75 -3.97
N LEU A 313 8.69 -5.23 -3.30
CA LEU A 313 10.09 -5.28 -3.71
C LEU A 313 10.92 -6.17 -2.80
N THR A 314 10.79 -5.97 -1.48
CA THR A 314 11.58 -6.67 -0.46
C THR A 314 10.69 -7.17 0.67
N SER A 315 11.15 -8.15 1.39
CA SER A 315 10.46 -8.69 2.57
C SER A 315 11.45 -9.29 3.56
N ASN A 316 11.18 -9.13 4.85
CA ASN A 316 11.77 -9.96 5.87
C ASN A 316 11.38 -11.44 5.64
N PRO A 317 12.15 -12.41 6.12
CA PRO A 317 11.89 -13.82 5.91
C PRO A 317 10.57 -14.26 6.54
N CYS A 318 9.84 -15.12 5.84
CA CYS A 318 8.63 -15.73 6.37
C CYS A 318 8.95 -16.95 7.24
N ARG A 319 9.86 -17.80 6.78
CA ARG A 319 10.24 -19.05 7.42
C ARG A 319 11.46 -18.84 8.32
N PRO A 320 11.52 -19.47 9.52
CA PRO A 320 12.66 -19.37 10.41
C PRO A 320 13.98 -19.84 9.78
N GLU A 321 13.93 -20.84 8.89
CA GLU A 321 15.11 -21.35 8.19
C GLU A 321 15.72 -20.35 7.20
N ASP A 322 14.94 -19.39 6.73
CA ASP A 322 15.41 -18.32 5.82
C ASP A 322 16.05 -17.14 6.60
N GLY A 323 15.97 -17.15 7.94
CA GLY A 323 16.55 -16.17 8.86
C GLY A 323 15.56 -15.52 9.81
N GLU A 324 16.05 -14.60 10.61
CA GLU A 324 15.23 -13.83 11.55
C GLU A 324 14.61 -12.61 10.91
N ARG A 325 13.42 -12.23 11.38
CA ARG A 325 12.78 -10.95 11.07
C ARG A 325 13.42 -9.85 11.90
N LEU A 326 14.04 -8.88 11.23
CA LEU A 326 14.79 -7.82 11.89
C LEU A 326 13.95 -6.53 11.90
N GLY A 327 13.58 -6.07 13.10
CA GLY A 327 12.85 -4.80 13.26
C GLY A 327 13.67 -3.61 12.74
N GLY A 328 13.00 -2.67 12.07
CA GLY A 328 13.63 -1.51 11.44
C GLY A 328 14.26 -1.82 10.08
N THR A 329 14.08 -3.02 9.54
CA THR A 329 14.54 -3.40 8.20
C THR A 329 13.37 -3.86 7.34
N VAL A 330 13.53 -3.75 6.03
CA VAL A 330 12.51 -4.21 5.06
C VAL A 330 12.90 -5.53 4.38
N GLY A 331 13.90 -6.20 4.90
CA GLY A 331 14.33 -7.53 4.46
C GLY A 331 15.15 -7.52 3.17
N ARG A 332 15.10 -8.63 2.44
CA ARG A 332 15.85 -8.87 1.22
C ARG A 332 14.96 -8.73 -0.03
N PRO A 333 15.54 -8.49 -1.22
CA PRO A 333 14.79 -8.51 -2.47
C PRO A 333 14.00 -9.80 -2.64
N LEU A 334 12.74 -9.68 -3.11
CA LEU A 334 11.92 -10.82 -3.44
C LEU A 334 12.47 -11.58 -4.66
N PRO A 335 12.16 -12.87 -4.84
CA PRO A 335 12.55 -13.62 -6.00
C PRO A 335 12.14 -12.93 -7.31
N GLY A 336 13.09 -12.77 -8.24
CA GLY A 336 12.88 -12.07 -9.51
C GLY A 336 13.02 -10.54 -9.44
N VAL A 337 13.13 -9.97 -8.25
CA VAL A 337 13.35 -8.53 -8.03
C VAL A 337 14.83 -8.25 -7.80
N GLN A 338 15.35 -7.27 -8.49
CA GLN A 338 16.71 -6.76 -8.30
C GLN A 338 16.64 -5.39 -7.64
N VAL A 339 17.49 -5.17 -6.65
CA VAL A 339 17.61 -3.89 -5.95
C VAL A 339 19.07 -3.51 -5.89
N ARG A 340 19.39 -2.28 -6.24
CA ARG A 340 20.73 -1.70 -6.09
C ARG A 340 20.64 -0.35 -5.36
N LEU A 341 21.74 0.07 -4.79
CA LEU A 341 21.90 1.42 -4.26
C LEU A 341 22.83 2.19 -5.19
N ALA A 342 22.37 3.36 -5.62
CA ALA A 342 23.13 4.23 -6.51
C ALA A 342 23.56 5.50 -5.80
N VAL A 343 24.72 6.02 -6.18
CA VAL A 343 25.13 7.37 -5.81
C VAL A 343 24.12 8.35 -6.40
N GLN A 344 23.70 9.33 -5.63
CA GLN A 344 22.74 10.33 -6.10
C GLN A 344 23.27 11.05 -7.34
N GLY A 345 22.58 10.88 -8.48
CA GLY A 345 22.99 11.43 -9.77
C GLY A 345 24.07 10.63 -10.52
N GLY A 346 24.48 9.46 -10.04
CA GLY A 346 25.52 8.60 -10.64
C GLY A 346 25.05 7.19 -10.94
N ALA A 347 25.77 6.49 -11.81
CA ALA A 347 25.52 5.08 -12.17
C ALA A 347 26.27 4.07 -11.29
N ALA A 348 27.07 4.53 -10.32
CA ALA A 348 27.88 3.66 -9.49
C ALA A 348 27.02 2.95 -8.43
N THR A 349 27.10 1.63 -8.38
CA THR A 349 26.51 0.81 -7.31
C THR A 349 27.38 0.94 -6.06
N LEU A 350 26.72 1.16 -4.91
CA LEU A 350 27.38 1.31 -3.61
C LEU A 350 27.63 -0.03 -2.92
N ALA A 351 28.66 -0.09 -2.11
CA ALA A 351 28.98 -1.25 -1.28
C ALA A 351 28.03 -1.38 -0.07
N ALA A 352 28.05 -2.54 0.58
CA ALA A 352 27.31 -2.76 1.82
C ALA A 352 27.77 -1.75 2.92
N GLY A 353 26.81 -1.19 3.63
CA GLY A 353 27.03 -0.16 4.65
C GLY A 353 26.90 1.27 4.13
N GLU A 354 27.03 1.50 2.84
CA GLU A 354 26.87 2.84 2.24
C GLU A 354 25.39 3.18 2.01
N ILE A 355 25.05 4.46 2.09
CA ILE A 355 23.70 4.97 1.91
C ILE A 355 23.57 5.54 0.49
N GLY A 356 22.54 5.10 -0.25
CA GLY A 356 22.27 5.55 -1.62
C GLY A 356 20.81 5.50 -2.02
N GLY A 357 20.52 6.04 -3.20
CA GLY A 357 19.20 5.97 -3.82
C GLY A 357 18.85 4.52 -4.17
N VAL A 358 17.65 4.11 -3.78
CA VAL A 358 17.15 2.76 -4.08
C VAL A 358 16.66 2.71 -5.53
N GLU A 359 17.28 1.88 -6.33
CA GLU A 359 16.90 1.58 -7.70
C GLU A 359 16.51 0.11 -7.84
N VAL A 360 15.45 -0.16 -8.60
CA VAL A 360 14.86 -1.48 -8.69
C VAL A 360 14.58 -1.91 -10.12
N ARG A 361 14.65 -3.21 -10.37
CA ARG A 361 14.29 -3.84 -11.64
C ARG A 361 13.65 -5.19 -11.38
N GLY A 362 12.58 -5.52 -12.10
CA GLY A 362 11.91 -6.79 -11.96
C GLY A 362 10.60 -6.84 -12.75
N PRO A 363 9.99 -8.02 -12.89
CA PRO A 363 8.74 -8.20 -13.64
C PRO A 363 7.55 -7.49 -12.99
N ASN A 364 7.65 -7.13 -11.72
CA ASN A 364 6.65 -6.43 -10.93
C ASN A 364 6.72 -4.89 -11.07
N VAL A 365 7.76 -4.35 -11.71
CA VAL A 365 7.91 -2.91 -11.92
C VAL A 365 6.95 -2.44 -13.00
N PHE A 366 6.20 -1.39 -12.71
CA PHE A 366 5.15 -0.84 -13.57
C PHE A 366 5.63 -0.43 -14.98
N ALA A 367 4.68 -0.29 -15.91
CA ALA A 367 4.97 0.10 -17.28
C ALA A 367 5.29 1.60 -17.45
N GLY A 368 5.05 2.40 -16.42
CA GLY A 368 5.22 3.86 -16.44
C GLY A 368 3.97 4.59 -15.94
N TYR A 369 3.97 5.92 -16.05
CA TYR A 369 2.84 6.76 -15.67
C TYR A 369 1.91 7.03 -16.84
N TRP A 370 0.62 6.89 -16.61
CA TRP A 370 -0.43 7.12 -17.58
C TRP A 370 -0.32 8.53 -18.20
N ARG A 371 -0.22 8.58 -19.54
CA ARG A 371 -0.09 9.83 -20.32
C ARG A 371 1.06 10.76 -19.94
N MET A 372 2.07 10.23 -19.24
CA MET A 372 3.24 11.01 -18.79
C MET A 372 4.56 10.34 -19.22
N PRO A 373 4.84 10.22 -20.54
CA PRO A 373 6.04 9.52 -21.03
C PRO A 373 7.33 10.19 -20.60
N GLU A 374 7.39 11.55 -20.58
CA GLU A 374 8.57 12.29 -20.14
C GLU A 374 8.84 12.04 -18.65
N LYS A 375 7.78 12.10 -17.83
CA LYS A 375 7.92 11.80 -16.40
C LYS A 375 8.32 10.35 -16.15
N THR A 376 7.82 9.42 -16.95
CA THR A 376 8.25 8.02 -16.90
C THR A 376 9.74 7.90 -17.21
N ALA A 377 10.23 8.56 -18.28
CA ALA A 377 11.64 8.53 -18.66
C ALA A 377 12.55 9.13 -17.56
N GLU A 378 12.12 10.20 -16.87
CA GLU A 378 12.86 10.77 -15.75
C GLU A 378 13.06 9.81 -14.58
N GLU A 379 12.07 8.94 -14.31
CA GLU A 379 12.12 8.00 -13.18
C GLU A 379 12.86 6.68 -13.49
N PHE A 380 13.27 6.47 -14.74
CA PHE A 380 14.11 5.33 -15.11
C PHE A 380 15.54 5.76 -15.44
N THR A 381 16.48 4.88 -15.18
CA THR A 381 17.86 5.05 -15.63
C THR A 381 18.00 4.58 -17.09
N ALA A 382 19.08 4.98 -17.75
CA ALA A 382 19.35 4.56 -19.14
C ALA A 382 19.50 3.03 -19.29
N ASP A 383 19.91 2.31 -18.22
CA ASP A 383 20.03 0.86 -18.16
C ASP A 383 18.78 0.16 -17.60
N GLY A 384 17.63 0.89 -17.50
CA GLY A 384 16.32 0.33 -17.25
C GLY A 384 15.97 0.06 -15.77
N TRP A 385 16.63 0.72 -14.83
CA TRP A 385 16.26 0.67 -13.42
C TRP A 385 15.29 1.78 -13.06
N PHE A 386 14.26 1.43 -12.32
CA PHE A 386 13.30 2.40 -11.76
C PHE A 386 13.87 3.01 -10.48
N LYS A 387 13.91 4.35 -10.42
CA LYS A 387 14.32 5.13 -9.26
C LYS A 387 13.14 5.29 -8.33
N THR A 388 13.17 4.61 -7.18
CA THR A 388 12.02 4.63 -6.24
C THR A 388 11.82 5.99 -5.54
N GLY A 389 12.85 6.83 -5.56
CA GLY A 389 12.90 8.06 -4.79
C GLY A 389 13.13 7.83 -3.29
N ASP A 390 13.30 6.58 -2.87
CA ASP A 390 13.69 6.22 -1.51
C ASP A 390 15.21 6.08 -1.41
N VAL A 391 15.74 6.26 -0.20
CA VAL A 391 17.16 6.12 0.13
C VAL A 391 17.29 4.96 1.10
N GLY A 392 18.28 4.10 0.89
CA GLY A 392 18.45 2.90 1.67
C GLY A 392 19.91 2.56 1.92
N ARG A 393 20.12 1.52 2.71
CA ARG A 393 21.41 0.91 3.02
C ARG A 393 21.26 -0.60 3.10
N PHE A 394 22.13 -1.35 2.45
CA PHE A 394 22.28 -2.78 2.68
C PHE A 394 23.26 -3.05 3.82
N ASP A 395 22.95 -4.03 4.64
CA ASP A 395 23.94 -4.62 5.54
C ASP A 395 24.83 -5.65 4.79
N ALA A 396 25.79 -6.25 5.51
CA ALA A 396 26.69 -7.26 4.97
C ALA A 396 25.96 -8.56 4.52
N ASN A 397 24.74 -8.79 5.01
CA ASN A 397 23.91 -9.95 4.70
C ASN A 397 22.91 -9.68 3.56
N GLY A 398 22.94 -8.48 2.97
CA GLY A 398 22.02 -8.08 1.90
C GLY A 398 20.60 -7.73 2.40
N VAL A 399 20.46 -7.38 3.67
CA VAL A 399 19.20 -6.89 4.25
C VAL A 399 19.11 -5.39 4.05
N LEU A 400 18.01 -4.93 3.45
CA LEU A 400 17.75 -3.53 3.16
C LEU A 400 17.11 -2.81 4.35
N THR A 401 17.64 -1.64 4.67
CA THR A 401 17.01 -0.64 5.55
C THR A 401 16.69 0.59 4.73
N ILE A 402 15.45 1.05 4.79
CA ILE A 402 15.04 2.35 4.20
C ILE A 402 15.36 3.45 5.21
N VAL A 403 16.20 4.39 4.83
CA VAL A 403 16.63 5.51 5.70
C VAL A 403 15.86 6.80 5.44
N GLY A 404 15.03 6.85 4.40
CA GLY A 404 14.17 7.98 4.11
C GLY A 404 13.84 8.14 2.64
N ARG A 405 13.32 9.32 2.29
CA ARG A 405 13.07 9.73 0.90
C ARG A 405 14.10 10.76 0.46
N SER A 406 14.55 10.68 -0.79
CA SER A 406 15.53 11.62 -1.36
C SER A 406 15.06 13.07 -1.25
N LYS A 407 13.77 13.32 -1.48
CA LYS A 407 13.15 14.67 -1.40
C LYS A 407 12.91 15.16 0.04
N ASP A 408 12.97 14.28 1.02
CA ASP A 408 12.86 14.61 2.45
C ASP A 408 14.25 14.79 3.08
N LEU A 409 15.31 14.48 2.33
CA LEU A 409 16.68 14.74 2.74
C LEU A 409 16.86 16.22 3.06
N ILE A 410 17.39 16.49 4.24
CA ILE A 410 17.67 17.85 4.71
C ILE A 410 19.15 18.14 4.44
N ILE A 411 19.43 19.23 3.76
CA ILE A 411 20.81 19.68 3.52
C ILE A 411 21.10 20.83 4.48
N SER A 412 21.68 20.51 5.64
CA SER A 412 21.95 21.46 6.71
C SER A 412 23.45 21.78 6.79
N GLY A 413 23.83 23.00 6.44
CA GLY A 413 25.23 23.41 6.44
C GLY A 413 26.12 22.57 5.53
N GLY A 414 25.60 22.09 4.41
CA GLY A 414 26.30 21.23 3.45
C GLY A 414 26.34 19.75 3.82
N TYR A 415 25.72 19.34 4.94
CA TYR A 415 25.65 17.95 5.38
C TYR A 415 24.26 17.35 5.15
N ASN A 416 24.24 16.11 4.69
CA ASN A 416 23.02 15.34 4.54
C ASN A 416 22.49 14.86 5.90
N VAL A 417 21.25 15.23 6.20
CA VAL A 417 20.52 14.74 7.38
C VAL A 417 19.29 13.96 6.90
N TYR A 418 19.24 12.70 7.26
CA TYR A 418 18.12 11.83 6.95
C TYR A 418 17.07 11.91 8.06
N PRO A 419 15.87 12.42 7.78
CA PRO A 419 14.82 12.59 8.81
C PRO A 419 14.55 11.34 9.62
N ALA A 420 14.44 10.17 8.98
CA ALA A 420 14.13 8.92 9.67
C ALA A 420 15.20 8.50 10.68
N GLU A 421 16.47 8.86 10.48
CA GLU A 421 17.53 8.64 11.45
C GLU A 421 17.28 9.45 12.73
N VAL A 422 16.98 10.73 12.60
CA VAL A 422 16.71 11.61 13.73
C VAL A 422 15.41 11.24 14.42
N GLU A 423 14.37 10.89 13.66
CA GLU A 423 13.09 10.37 14.15
C GLU A 423 13.29 9.10 14.97
N GLY A 424 14.13 8.16 14.51
CA GLY A 424 14.45 6.95 15.24
C GLY A 424 14.98 7.24 16.65
N TYR A 425 15.95 8.15 16.77
CA TYR A 425 16.49 8.54 18.09
C TYR A 425 15.48 9.29 18.96
N LEU A 426 14.64 10.14 18.37
CA LEU A 426 13.58 10.86 19.11
C LEU A 426 12.55 9.88 19.68
N ASN A 427 12.15 8.91 18.88
CA ASN A 427 11.12 7.94 19.24
C ASN A 427 11.56 6.96 20.33
N GLU A 428 12.88 6.78 20.53
CA GLU A 428 13.42 6.02 21.66
C GLU A 428 13.37 6.77 23.01
N LEU A 429 13.11 8.10 22.97
CA LEU A 429 13.10 8.89 24.20
C LEU A 429 11.81 8.65 25.00
N VAL A 430 11.97 8.60 26.33
CA VAL A 430 10.84 8.39 27.25
C VAL A 430 9.77 9.48 27.05
N GLY A 431 8.54 9.06 26.92
CA GLY A 431 7.39 9.96 26.77
C GLY A 431 7.08 10.36 25.34
N VAL A 432 7.92 10.07 24.34
CA VAL A 432 7.65 10.31 22.92
C VAL A 432 6.81 9.16 22.36
N ALA A 433 5.66 9.48 21.77
CA ALA A 433 4.84 8.50 21.06
C ALA A 433 5.26 8.36 19.60
N GLU A 434 5.49 9.50 18.94
CA GLU A 434 5.97 9.55 17.56
C GLU A 434 6.62 10.90 17.26
N SER A 435 7.40 10.95 16.19
CA SER A 435 8.02 12.18 15.71
C SER A 435 8.05 12.28 14.20
N ALA A 436 8.14 13.50 13.70
CA ALA A 436 8.43 13.81 12.32
C ALA A 436 9.51 14.89 12.25
N VAL A 437 10.47 14.69 11.35
CA VAL A 437 11.59 15.61 11.13
C VAL A 437 11.55 16.17 9.72
N VAL A 438 11.68 17.47 9.60
CA VAL A 438 11.64 18.22 8.33
C VAL A 438 12.74 19.25 8.23
N GLY A 439 13.19 19.53 7.02
CA GLY A 439 14.04 20.68 6.71
C GLY A 439 13.19 21.92 6.46
N VAL A 440 13.58 23.04 7.04
CA VAL A 440 12.96 24.34 6.77
C VAL A 440 14.04 25.36 6.44
N PRO A 441 13.74 26.41 5.65
CA PRO A 441 14.73 27.42 5.27
C PRO A 441 15.43 28.06 6.47
N HIS A 442 16.76 28.18 6.37
CA HIS A 442 17.59 28.82 7.38
C HIS A 442 18.66 29.71 6.72
N PRO A 443 18.87 30.96 7.17
CA PRO A 443 19.78 31.90 6.52
C PRO A 443 21.24 31.42 6.44
N ASP A 444 21.74 30.71 7.49
CA ASP A 444 23.15 30.31 7.54
C ASP A 444 23.37 28.86 7.04
N PHE A 445 22.38 27.99 7.20
CA PHE A 445 22.54 26.55 6.93
C PHE A 445 21.90 26.10 5.62
N GLY A 446 21.21 26.98 4.88
CA GLY A 446 20.34 26.62 3.78
C GLY A 446 19.05 25.98 4.31
N GLU A 447 19.15 24.84 4.99
CA GLU A 447 18.06 24.24 5.73
C GLU A 447 18.43 23.97 7.19
N ALA A 448 17.50 24.16 8.10
CA ALA A 448 17.61 23.73 9.49
C ALA A 448 16.74 22.50 9.76
N VAL A 449 17.26 21.61 10.57
CA VAL A 449 16.49 20.44 11.06
C VAL A 449 15.46 20.92 12.09
N VAL A 450 14.19 20.63 11.83
CA VAL A 450 13.07 20.88 12.74
C VAL A 450 12.39 19.55 13.05
N ALA A 451 12.17 19.29 14.35
CA ALA A 451 11.43 18.13 14.82
C ALA A 451 10.06 18.52 15.34
N VAL A 452 9.05 17.70 15.04
CA VAL A 452 7.70 17.78 15.59
C VAL A 452 7.42 16.47 16.29
N VAL A 453 7.06 16.51 17.58
CA VAL A 453 6.90 15.31 18.41
C VAL A 453 5.50 15.26 19.02
N VAL A 454 4.97 14.06 19.18
CA VAL A 454 3.70 13.79 19.84
C VAL A 454 4.03 13.06 21.17
N PRO A 455 3.50 13.51 22.31
CA PRO A 455 3.69 12.84 23.59
C PRO A 455 2.87 11.53 23.67
N LYS A 456 3.35 10.57 24.44
CA LYS A 456 2.53 9.45 24.93
C LYS A 456 1.40 9.98 25.81
N GLU A 457 0.31 9.26 25.89
CA GLU A 457 -0.83 9.64 26.74
C GLU A 457 -0.38 9.88 28.20
N GLY A 458 -0.75 11.03 28.73
CA GLY A 458 -0.38 11.48 30.07
C GLY A 458 1.08 11.97 30.22
N ALA A 459 1.90 11.94 29.17
CA ALA A 459 3.26 12.44 29.23
C ALA A 459 3.34 13.94 28.90
N THR A 460 4.19 14.66 29.66
CA THR A 460 4.59 16.03 29.32
C THR A 460 6.02 16.03 28.79
N LEU A 461 6.21 16.61 27.62
CA LEU A 461 7.53 16.68 26.97
C LEU A 461 8.12 18.09 27.09
N ASP A 462 9.39 18.17 27.43
CA ASP A 462 10.20 19.38 27.33
C ASP A 462 11.07 19.32 26.09
N ALA A 463 10.82 20.23 25.16
CA ALA A 463 11.52 20.32 23.88
C ALA A 463 13.06 20.47 24.06
N ALA A 464 13.50 21.27 25.04
CA ALA A 464 14.92 21.49 25.31
C ALA A 464 15.59 20.22 25.87
N ALA A 465 14.90 19.52 26.77
CA ALA A 465 15.38 18.26 27.33
C ALA A 465 15.49 17.17 26.27
N LEU A 466 14.52 17.07 25.35
CA LEU A 466 14.57 16.12 24.23
C LEU A 466 15.76 16.37 23.31
N VAL A 467 16.00 17.63 22.92
CA VAL A 467 17.18 17.98 22.10
C VAL A 467 18.48 17.71 22.85
N ALA A 468 18.51 17.99 24.15
CA ALA A 468 19.68 17.70 24.99
C ALA A 468 19.97 16.19 25.08
N ALA A 469 18.94 15.34 25.16
CA ALA A 469 19.05 13.88 25.19
C ALA A 469 19.62 13.28 23.89
N LEU A 470 19.52 13.99 22.78
CA LEU A 470 20.11 13.58 21.49
C LEU A 470 21.61 13.92 21.42
N ARG A 471 22.12 14.84 22.25
CA ARG A 471 23.53 15.20 22.26
C ARG A 471 24.39 14.00 22.65
N GLY A 472 25.48 13.79 21.92
CA GLY A 472 26.33 12.63 22.09
C GLY A 472 25.81 11.33 21.48
N ARG A 473 24.53 11.28 21.06
CA ARG A 473 23.94 10.13 20.34
C ARG A 473 23.97 10.31 18.82
N ILE A 474 23.81 11.56 18.35
CA ILE A 474 23.90 11.93 16.93
C ILE A 474 24.82 13.10 16.72
N ALA A 475 25.34 13.26 15.50
CA ALA A 475 26.23 14.36 15.15
C ALA A 475 25.54 15.73 15.32
N GLY A 476 26.27 16.76 15.71
CA GLY A 476 25.72 18.08 16.05
C GLY A 476 24.95 18.76 14.91
N PHE A 477 25.31 18.51 13.64
CA PHE A 477 24.59 19.04 12.50
C PHE A 477 23.21 18.36 12.27
N LYS A 478 22.99 17.16 12.83
CA LYS A 478 21.71 16.44 12.79
C LYS A 478 20.75 16.87 13.90
N LEU A 479 21.23 17.56 14.93
CA LEU A 479 20.39 17.98 16.05
C LEU A 479 19.33 18.96 15.58
N PRO A 480 18.04 18.76 15.96
CA PRO A 480 17.00 19.73 15.70
C PRO A 480 17.34 21.12 16.25
N LYS A 481 17.27 22.13 15.40
CA LYS A 481 17.45 23.52 15.80
C LYS A 481 16.21 24.09 16.49
N ARG A 482 15.04 23.52 16.17
CA ARG A 482 13.76 23.73 16.90
C ARG A 482 13.04 22.39 17.03
N LEU A 483 12.33 22.24 18.13
CA LEU A 483 11.45 21.11 18.39
C LEU A 483 10.09 21.62 18.88
N PHE A 484 9.03 21.12 18.26
CA PHE A 484 7.65 21.47 18.57
C PHE A 484 6.95 20.23 19.14
N VAL A 485 6.18 20.43 20.21
CA VAL A 485 5.30 19.41 20.78
C VAL A 485 3.88 19.66 20.30
N VAL A 486 3.23 18.66 19.71
CA VAL A 486 1.88 18.74 19.15
C VAL A 486 1.05 17.56 19.62
N ASN A 487 -0.28 17.67 19.53
CA ASN A 487 -1.18 16.59 19.93
C ASN A 487 -1.22 15.46 18.91
N GLU A 488 -1.05 15.77 17.61
CA GLU A 488 -1.05 14.80 16.51
C GLU A 488 -0.23 15.29 15.32
N LEU A 489 0.27 14.37 14.50
CA LEU A 489 0.91 14.68 13.22
C LEU A 489 -0.11 14.67 12.08
N PRO A 490 -0.03 15.60 11.11
CA PRO A 490 -0.92 15.60 9.95
C PRO A 490 -0.70 14.33 9.12
N ARG A 491 -1.80 13.66 8.76
CA ARG A 491 -1.78 12.40 8.02
C ARG A 491 -2.70 12.46 6.81
N ASN A 492 -2.34 11.72 5.77
CA ASN A 492 -3.26 11.47 4.66
C ASN A 492 -4.23 10.32 5.00
N ALA A 493 -5.18 10.05 4.10
CA ALA A 493 -6.17 8.98 4.25
C ALA A 493 -5.56 7.57 4.44
N MET A 494 -4.28 7.39 4.10
CA MET A 494 -3.52 6.14 4.28
C MET A 494 -2.73 6.12 5.60
N GLY A 495 -2.94 7.09 6.49
CA GLY A 495 -2.22 7.19 7.76
C GLY A 495 -0.75 7.67 7.65
N LYS A 496 -0.27 8.04 6.45
CA LYS A 496 1.10 8.54 6.24
C LYS A 496 1.23 9.98 6.70
N VAL A 497 2.27 10.29 7.45
CA VAL A 497 2.59 11.65 7.88
C VAL A 497 2.86 12.53 6.66
N GLN A 498 2.19 13.69 6.62
CA GLN A 498 2.32 14.68 5.55
C GLN A 498 3.43 15.70 5.87
N LYS A 499 4.69 15.30 5.65
CA LYS A 499 5.86 16.16 5.93
C LYS A 499 5.84 17.48 5.15
N SER A 500 5.20 17.53 3.99
CA SER A 500 5.02 18.76 3.22
C SER A 500 4.20 19.80 3.97
N LEU A 501 3.15 19.39 4.68
CA LEU A 501 2.35 20.28 5.52
C LEU A 501 3.18 20.79 6.72
N LEU A 502 3.97 19.92 7.34
CA LEU A 502 4.86 20.33 8.45
C LEU A 502 5.92 21.33 7.98
N ARG A 503 6.51 21.14 6.78
CA ARG A 503 7.43 22.11 6.20
C ARG A 503 6.76 23.46 6.00
N GLU A 504 5.57 23.48 5.44
CA GLU A 504 4.81 24.71 5.20
C GLU A 504 4.44 25.42 6.52
N GLN A 505 3.97 24.67 7.53
CA GLN A 505 3.64 25.19 8.86
C GLN A 505 4.84 25.83 9.57
N HIS A 506 6.03 25.27 9.40
CA HIS A 506 7.23 25.68 10.10
C HIS A 506 8.24 26.45 9.25
N LYS A 507 7.94 26.76 7.97
CA LYS A 507 8.86 27.43 7.05
C LYS A 507 9.37 28.78 7.55
N ALA A 508 8.58 29.49 8.35
CA ALA A 508 8.95 30.79 8.91
C ALA A 508 9.68 30.68 10.27
N SER A 509 10.02 29.46 10.73
CA SER A 509 10.62 29.26 12.06
C SER A 509 11.95 30.01 12.27
N PHE A 510 12.67 30.33 11.19
CA PHE A 510 13.95 31.04 11.21
C PHE A 510 13.94 32.27 10.30
N ALA A 511 12.77 32.73 9.84
CA ALA A 511 12.63 34.01 9.21
C ALA A 511 12.94 35.15 10.21
N ALA A 512 13.71 36.14 9.76
CA ALA A 512 14.10 37.28 10.59
C ALA A 512 12.89 38.18 10.90
#